data_6f9c40c20b568400b97c897a3f850c39
#
_entry.id   6f9c40c20b568400b97c897a3f850c39
#
_cell.length_a   1.000
_cell.length_b   1.000
_cell.length_c   1.000
_cell.angle_alpha   90.00
_cell.angle_beta   90.00
_cell.angle_gamma   90.00
#
_symmetry.space_group_name_H-M   'P 1'
#
loop_
_entity.id
_entity.type
_entity.pdbx_description
1 polymer ?
#
loop_
_entity_poly.entity_id
_entity_poly.type
_entity_poly.pdbx_seq_one_letter_code
_entity_poly.pdbx_strand_id
1 'polypeptide(L)'
;MAHFVVSPVAQLDIETILIRSHEQFGAQARLRYEALLTRAILDLADNPERIGSRTRPEIAPAARTYHLWHSRNRVEPASDRVHQPRHFLLFRKCKDGGIEIGRALHESVDLVRHLPEEYRPS
;
A
#
# COMPACT_ATOMS: atom_id res chain seq x y z
N MET A 1 9.33 -7.86 16.65
CA MET A 1 9.22 -8.45 15.31
C MET A 1 8.14 -7.72 14.53
N ALA A 2 8.49 -7.27 13.32
CA ALA A 2 7.54 -6.58 12.47
C ALA A 2 6.49 -7.56 11.92
N HIS A 3 5.23 -7.16 11.92
CA HIS A 3 4.18 -7.96 11.29
C HIS A 3 3.10 -7.05 10.72
N PHE A 4 2.28 -7.63 9.85
CA PHE A 4 1.22 -6.88 9.17
C PHE A 4 0.02 -7.77 8.92
N VAL A 5 -1.12 -7.13 8.73
CA VAL A 5 -2.35 -7.75 8.30
C VAL A 5 -2.85 -6.99 7.07
N VAL A 6 -3.34 -7.68 6.07
CA VAL A 6 -3.96 -7.07 4.91
C VAL A 6 -5.46 -7.34 5.02
N SER A 7 -6.26 -6.27 5.08
CA SER A 7 -7.71 -6.41 5.20
C SER A 7 -8.29 -7.12 3.98
N PRO A 8 -9.48 -7.74 4.10
CA PRO A 8 -10.12 -8.39 2.94
C PRO A 8 -10.33 -7.43 1.76
N VAL A 9 -10.71 -6.18 2.04
CA VAL A 9 -10.89 -5.18 0.99
C VAL A 9 -9.57 -4.83 0.32
N ALA A 10 -8.51 -4.67 1.10
CA ALA A 10 -7.18 -4.39 0.55
C ALA A 10 -6.67 -5.57 -0.29
N GLN A 11 -6.96 -6.79 0.11
CA GLN A 11 -6.61 -7.96 -0.70
C GLN A 11 -7.28 -7.92 -2.06
N LEU A 12 -8.56 -7.55 -2.10
CA LEU A 12 -9.29 -7.39 -3.37
C LEU A 12 -8.71 -6.26 -4.21
N ASP A 13 -8.33 -5.14 -3.58
CA ASP A 13 -7.66 -4.04 -4.27
C ASP A 13 -6.38 -4.52 -4.94
N ILE A 14 -5.55 -5.25 -4.21
CA ILE A 14 -4.27 -5.76 -4.72
C ILE A 14 -4.49 -6.72 -5.88
N GLU A 15 -5.44 -7.64 -5.74
CA GLU A 15 -5.77 -8.57 -6.83
C GLU A 15 -6.17 -7.81 -8.10
N THR A 16 -7.02 -6.80 -7.94
CA THR A 16 -7.48 -5.99 -9.08
C THR A 16 -6.32 -5.24 -9.73
N ILE A 17 -5.43 -4.64 -8.92
CA ILE A 17 -4.25 -3.95 -9.43
C ILE A 17 -3.39 -4.90 -10.26
N LEU A 18 -3.14 -6.11 -9.76
CA LEU A 18 -2.28 -7.08 -10.43
C LEU A 18 -2.92 -7.62 -11.71
N ILE A 19 -4.23 -7.86 -11.70
CA ILE A 19 -4.97 -8.29 -12.91
C ILE A 19 -4.86 -7.22 -13.99
N ARG A 20 -5.10 -5.97 -13.64
CA ARG A 20 -5.01 -4.86 -14.60
C ARG A 20 -3.60 -4.68 -15.13
N SER A 21 -2.60 -4.82 -14.27
CA SER A 21 -1.21 -4.74 -14.69
C SER A 21 -0.88 -5.83 -15.71
N HIS A 22 -1.35 -7.05 -15.45
CA HIS A 22 -1.17 -8.18 -16.36
C HIS A 22 -1.85 -7.91 -17.71
N GLU A 23 -3.09 -7.46 -17.68
CA GLU A 23 -3.88 -7.22 -18.89
C GLU A 23 -3.29 -6.09 -19.75
N GLN A 24 -2.80 -5.03 -19.12
CA GLN A 24 -2.29 -3.86 -19.84
C GLN A 24 -0.83 -3.98 -20.24
N PHE A 25 -0.01 -4.65 -19.44
CA PHE A 25 1.45 -4.61 -19.62
C PHE A 25 2.11 -5.99 -19.60
N GLY A 26 1.37 -7.06 -19.35
CA GLY A 26 1.86 -8.42 -19.41
C GLY A 26 2.35 -8.99 -18.09
N ALA A 27 2.76 -10.26 -18.14
CA ALA A 27 3.12 -11.03 -16.93
C ALA A 27 4.31 -10.46 -16.17
N GLN A 28 5.33 -9.96 -16.89
CA GLN A 28 6.52 -9.40 -16.24
C GLN A 28 6.17 -8.15 -15.43
N ALA A 29 5.33 -7.27 -16.01
CA ALA A 29 4.90 -6.07 -15.32
C ALA A 29 4.09 -6.41 -14.05
N ARG A 30 3.26 -7.43 -14.13
CA ARG A 30 2.51 -7.91 -12.97
C ARG A 30 3.46 -8.37 -11.86
N LEU A 31 4.47 -9.16 -12.21
CA LEU A 31 5.43 -9.66 -11.21
C LEU A 31 6.22 -8.52 -10.58
N ARG A 32 6.61 -7.52 -11.37
CA ARG A 32 7.31 -6.34 -10.86
C ARG A 32 6.44 -5.54 -9.89
N TYR A 33 5.17 -5.36 -10.22
CA TYR A 33 4.26 -4.61 -9.36
C TYR A 33 3.98 -5.37 -8.06
N GLU A 34 3.84 -6.69 -8.15
CA GLU A 34 3.67 -7.54 -6.96
C GLU A 34 4.88 -7.43 -6.02
N ALA A 35 6.08 -7.47 -6.58
CA ALA A 35 7.30 -7.30 -5.79
C ALA A 35 7.35 -5.95 -5.10
N LEU A 36 6.92 -4.88 -5.78
CA LEU A 36 6.88 -3.54 -5.20
C LEU A 36 5.86 -3.46 -4.06
N LEU A 37 4.66 -3.99 -4.27
CA LEU A 37 3.63 -4.02 -3.21
C LEU A 37 4.14 -4.76 -1.97
N THR A 38 4.74 -5.92 -2.17
CA THR A 38 5.32 -6.70 -1.09
C THR A 38 6.40 -5.90 -0.36
N ARG A 39 7.30 -5.26 -1.11
CA ARG A 39 8.38 -4.47 -0.51
C ARG A 39 7.83 -3.31 0.31
N ALA A 40 6.85 -2.60 -0.22
CA ALA A 40 6.24 -1.48 0.49
C ALA A 40 5.59 -1.91 1.80
N ILE A 41 4.84 -3.01 1.77
CA ILE A 41 4.19 -3.53 2.98
C ILE A 41 5.22 -3.93 4.03
N LEU A 42 6.28 -4.62 3.61
CA LEU A 42 7.36 -5.03 4.53
C LEU A 42 8.11 -3.82 5.08
N ASP A 43 8.35 -2.81 4.25
CA ASP A 43 9.00 -1.57 4.70
C ASP A 43 8.17 -0.89 5.78
N LEU A 44 6.85 -0.82 5.60
CA LEU A 44 5.94 -0.21 6.57
C LEU A 44 5.82 -1.05 7.84
N ALA A 45 5.80 -2.37 7.72
CA ALA A 45 5.74 -3.26 8.87
C ALA A 45 6.99 -3.08 9.74
N ASP A 46 8.14 -2.91 9.09
CA ASP A 46 9.41 -2.69 9.78
C ASP A 46 9.47 -1.33 10.46
N ASN A 47 8.98 -0.28 9.78
CA ASN A 47 8.94 1.07 10.34
C ASN A 47 7.73 1.83 9.78
N PRO A 48 6.60 1.84 10.51
CA PRO A 48 5.39 2.52 10.02
C PRO A 48 5.55 4.04 9.85
N GLU A 49 6.58 4.62 10.44
CA GLU A 49 6.81 6.06 10.37
C GLU A 49 7.97 6.43 9.45
N ARG A 50 8.39 5.50 8.60
CA ARG A 50 9.50 5.75 7.68
C ARG A 50 9.21 6.94 6.74
N ILE A 51 10.27 7.48 6.14
CA ILE A 51 10.16 8.57 5.17
C ILE A 51 9.14 8.19 4.09
N GLY A 52 8.19 9.10 3.85
CA GLY A 52 7.09 8.87 2.91
C GLY A 52 5.79 8.48 3.57
N SER A 53 5.83 7.93 4.77
CA SER A 53 4.63 7.65 5.55
C SER A 53 4.10 8.95 6.13
N ARG A 54 2.80 9.19 5.97
CA ARG A 54 2.15 10.42 6.44
C ARG A 54 0.93 10.10 7.26
N THR A 55 0.78 10.81 8.39
CA THR A 55 -0.49 10.83 9.10
C THR A 55 -1.50 11.65 8.31
N ARG A 56 -2.74 11.22 8.31
CA ARG A 56 -3.82 11.88 7.58
C ARG A 56 -5.02 12.13 8.52
N PRO A 57 -4.81 12.92 9.60
CA PRO A 57 -5.87 13.14 10.59
C PRO A 57 -7.08 13.87 10.01
N GLU A 58 -6.87 14.64 8.95
CA GLU A 58 -7.96 15.34 8.25
C GLU A 58 -8.91 14.34 7.56
N ILE A 59 -8.46 13.11 7.34
CA ILE A 59 -9.27 12.07 6.69
C ILE A 59 -9.90 11.17 7.73
N ALA A 60 -9.09 10.67 8.67
CA ALA A 60 -9.57 9.84 9.79
C ALA A 60 -8.49 9.80 10.85
N PRO A 61 -8.86 9.67 12.15
CA PRO A 61 -7.90 9.81 13.25
C PRO A 61 -6.68 8.89 13.19
N ALA A 62 -6.86 7.65 12.73
CA ALA A 62 -5.77 6.67 12.68
C ALA A 62 -5.21 6.47 11.28
N ALA A 63 -5.69 7.21 10.30
CA ALA A 63 -5.30 7.00 8.90
C ALA A 63 -3.88 7.46 8.63
N ARG A 64 -3.15 6.62 7.90
CA ARG A 64 -1.82 6.94 7.37
C ARG A 64 -1.79 6.50 5.91
N THR A 65 -1.02 7.23 5.11
CA THR A 65 -0.84 6.88 3.69
C THR A 65 0.63 6.76 3.34
N TYR A 66 0.90 5.92 2.34
CA TYR A 66 2.25 5.67 1.85
C TYR A 66 2.19 5.34 0.37
N HIS A 67 2.77 6.22 -0.46
CA HIS A 67 2.83 5.95 -1.89
C HIS A 67 3.91 4.93 -2.18
N LEU A 68 3.64 4.01 -3.09
CA LEU A 68 4.58 2.94 -3.46
C LEU A 68 5.91 3.49 -4.01
N TRP A 69 5.88 4.71 -4.53
CA TRP A 69 7.08 5.39 -5.04
C TRP A 69 8.24 5.35 -4.04
N HIS A 70 7.93 5.47 -2.75
CA HIS A 70 8.95 5.51 -1.70
C HIS A 70 9.69 4.19 -1.48
N SER A 71 9.17 3.09 -2.02
CA SER A 71 9.81 1.77 -1.93
C SER A 71 10.35 1.29 -3.27
N ARG A 72 10.18 2.04 -4.36
CA ARG A 72 10.52 1.57 -5.70
C ARG A 72 11.98 1.17 -5.87
N ASN A 73 12.88 1.87 -5.20
CA ASN A 73 14.32 1.60 -5.32
C ASN A 73 14.82 0.56 -4.31
N ARG A 74 13.93 0.02 -3.49
CA ARG A 74 14.27 -1.02 -2.52
C ARG A 74 13.98 -2.42 -3.03
N VAL A 75 13.41 -2.54 -4.22
CA VAL A 75 13.19 -3.82 -4.89
C VAL A 75 14.50 -4.26 -5.54
N GLU A 76 14.89 -5.52 -5.32
CA GLU A 76 16.09 -6.11 -5.90
C GLU A 76 15.72 -7.31 -6.77
N PRO A 77 16.40 -7.50 -7.91
CA PRO A 77 17.43 -6.64 -8.50
C PRO A 77 16.83 -5.38 -9.14
N ALA A 78 17.69 -4.41 -9.43
CA ALA A 78 17.25 -3.14 -10.01
C ALA A 78 16.49 -3.30 -11.32
N SER A 79 16.77 -4.33 -12.08
CA SER A 79 16.08 -4.63 -13.35
C SER A 79 14.60 -4.96 -13.16
N ASP A 80 14.18 -5.31 -11.93
CA ASP A 80 12.78 -5.65 -11.63
C ASP A 80 12.00 -4.50 -11.03
N ARG A 81 12.55 -3.30 -11.06
CA ARG A 81 11.91 -2.13 -10.44
C ARG A 81 10.85 -1.51 -11.34
N VAL A 82 9.77 -1.04 -10.69
CA VAL A 82 8.74 -0.24 -11.35
C VAL A 82 9.18 1.22 -11.29
N HIS A 83 9.24 1.90 -12.44
CA HIS A 83 9.73 3.28 -12.48
C HIS A 83 8.71 4.30 -12.00
N GLN A 84 7.44 4.12 -12.37
CA GLN A 84 6.38 5.07 -12.04
C GLN A 84 5.17 4.36 -11.45
N PRO A 85 5.24 3.94 -10.19
CA PRO A 85 4.06 3.35 -9.54
C PRO A 85 2.98 4.42 -9.36
N ARG A 86 1.72 3.99 -9.42
CA ARG A 86 0.55 4.87 -9.42
C ARG A 86 -0.38 4.63 -8.26
N HIS A 87 0.05 3.90 -7.25
CA HIS A 87 -0.83 3.52 -6.14
C HIS A 87 -0.23 3.90 -4.80
N PHE A 88 -1.11 4.07 -3.84
CA PHE A 88 -0.70 4.27 -2.45
C PHE A 88 -1.43 3.27 -1.55
N LEU A 89 -0.86 3.04 -0.37
CA LEU A 89 -1.45 2.22 0.67
C LEU A 89 -2.06 3.11 1.73
N LEU A 90 -3.29 2.80 2.13
CA LEU A 90 -3.93 3.35 3.31
C LEU A 90 -3.73 2.33 4.41
N PHE A 91 -3.17 2.74 5.53
CA PHE A 91 -2.87 1.81 6.62
C PHE A 91 -2.99 2.49 7.97
N ARG A 92 -2.94 1.70 9.02
CA ARG A 92 -2.90 2.20 10.39
C ARG A 92 -2.01 1.30 11.24
N LYS A 93 -1.52 1.86 12.35
CA LYS A 93 -0.75 1.08 13.33
C LYS A 93 -1.72 0.31 14.21
N CYS A 94 -1.36 -0.91 14.57
CA CYS A 94 -2.12 -1.75 15.47
C CYS A 94 -1.56 -1.63 16.90
N LYS A 95 -2.38 -1.98 17.88
CA LYS A 95 -2.00 -1.89 19.29
C LYS A 95 -0.81 -2.77 19.64
N ASP A 96 -0.62 -3.86 18.90
CA ASP A 96 0.46 -4.82 19.13
C ASP A 96 1.78 -4.43 18.47
N GLY A 97 1.85 -3.26 17.86
CA GLY A 97 3.07 -2.79 17.18
C GLY A 97 3.13 -3.09 15.69
N GLY A 98 2.22 -3.89 15.17
CA GLY A 98 2.14 -4.16 13.75
C GLY A 98 1.31 -3.12 13.01
N ILE A 99 1.02 -3.38 11.75
CA ILE A 99 0.18 -2.51 10.92
C ILE A 99 -0.93 -3.31 10.25
N GLU A 100 -1.98 -2.61 9.87
CA GLU A 100 -3.04 -3.16 9.03
C GLU A 100 -3.11 -2.33 7.75
N ILE A 101 -3.01 -3.01 6.61
CA ILE A 101 -3.23 -2.38 5.31
C ILE A 101 -4.74 -2.38 5.07
N GLY A 102 -5.34 -1.19 5.03
CA GLY A 102 -6.79 -1.03 4.88
C GLY A 102 -7.24 -0.96 3.43
N ARG A 103 -6.49 -0.30 2.56
CA ARG A 103 -6.78 -0.19 1.13
C ARG A 103 -5.47 -0.08 0.34
N ALA A 104 -5.53 -0.47 -0.94
CA ALA A 104 -4.49 -0.14 -1.91
C ALA A 104 -5.21 0.56 -3.07
N LEU A 105 -4.92 1.84 -3.28
CA LEU A 105 -5.72 2.69 -4.15
C LEU A 105 -4.88 3.42 -5.17
N HIS A 106 -5.48 3.66 -6.35
CA HIS A 106 -4.85 4.48 -7.37
C HIS A 106 -4.74 5.93 -6.87
N GLU A 107 -3.65 6.61 -7.21
CA GLU A 107 -3.36 7.96 -6.71
C GLU A 107 -4.42 8.99 -7.09
N SER A 108 -5.24 8.71 -8.11
CA SER A 108 -6.29 9.62 -8.58
C SER A 108 -7.61 9.51 -7.82
N VAL A 109 -7.78 8.51 -6.93
CA VAL A 109 -9.06 8.32 -6.25
C VAL A 109 -9.24 9.30 -5.10
N ASP A 110 -10.51 9.58 -4.78
CA ASP A 110 -10.87 10.35 -3.60
C ASP A 110 -10.84 9.42 -2.38
N LEU A 111 -9.83 9.60 -1.55
CA LEU A 111 -9.59 8.71 -0.41
C LEU A 111 -10.78 8.67 0.56
N VAL A 112 -11.43 9.81 0.79
CA VAL A 112 -12.55 9.88 1.74
C VAL A 112 -13.68 8.93 1.35
N ARG A 113 -13.95 8.80 0.07
CA ARG A 113 -14.99 7.90 -0.45
C ARG A 113 -14.64 6.42 -0.36
N HIS A 114 -13.37 6.11 -0.12
CA HIS A 114 -12.86 4.73 -0.13
C HIS A 114 -12.34 4.28 1.23
N LEU A 115 -12.64 5.05 2.29
CA LEU A 115 -12.21 4.67 3.65
C LEU A 115 -12.90 3.39 4.09
N PRO A 116 -12.13 2.43 4.67
CA PRO A 116 -12.75 1.31 5.37
C PRO A 116 -13.60 1.83 6.53
N GLU A 117 -14.66 1.11 6.83
CA GLU A 117 -15.57 1.53 7.89
C GLU A 117 -14.86 1.68 9.24
N GLU A 118 -13.89 0.83 9.52
CA GLU A 118 -13.12 0.83 10.76
C GLU A 118 -12.31 2.11 10.95
N TYR A 119 -12.07 2.87 9.89
CA TYR A 119 -11.32 4.12 9.95
C TYR A 119 -12.22 5.32 10.23
N ARG A 120 -13.54 5.16 10.04
CA ARG A 120 -14.48 6.26 10.21
C ARG A 120 -14.75 6.47 11.70
N PRO A 121 -14.86 7.73 12.15
CA PRO A 121 -15.25 7.99 13.52
C PRO A 121 -16.68 7.50 13.76
N SER A 122 -16.89 6.91 14.92
CA SER A 122 -18.21 6.43 15.30
C SER A 122 -19.13 7.57 15.76
#